data_3907999869773bfa753b8243098f53f6
#
_entry.id   3907999869773bfa753b8243098f53f6
#
_cell.length_a   1.000
_cell.length_b   1.000
_cell.length_c   1.000
_cell.angle_alpha   90.00
_cell.angle_beta   90.00
_cell.angle_gamma   90.00
#
_symmetry.space_group_name_H-M   'P 1'
#
loop_
_entity.id
_entity.type
_entity.pdbx_description
1 polymer ?
#
loop_
_entity_poly.entity_id
_entity_poly.type
_entity_poly.pdbx_seq_one_letter_code
_entity_poly.pdbx_strand_id
1 'polypeptide(L)'
;MLFRSTHPWVRSLLKNGKMIAYGAKSLPEGGYFSLPKLTVDGAMLIGDSAGFMNGQRLKGIHLAMKSGMEAAETILNALQKNDFSDSTLSDFQNRIDKSWIKTELYKVRNFHQAFDYGLLPALVNTGLGLLTGGRAWGLLNHLPSKNGHEQLTKLDSGSHSGGNGGNSKYDQLEFDGNYLFDKVTNVYHSATAHDEDQVPHLHVQDTDICIKRCTEEFGNPCKYFCPADVYEMTGEDNNRRLQINFSNCVHCKTCDIMDPYQIIEWVPPEGGDGPAWVNL
;
A
#
# COMPACT_ATOMS: atom_id res chain seq x y z
N MET A 1 -4.05 -10.18 5.91
CA MET A 1 -4.25 -10.39 7.36
C MET A 1 -4.93 -11.72 7.69
N LEU A 2 -5.97 -12.11 6.98
CA LEU A 2 -6.78 -13.31 7.19
C LEU A 2 -6.00 -14.61 7.33
N PHE A 3 -4.97 -14.84 6.50
CA PHE A 3 -4.15 -16.06 6.59
C PHE A 3 -3.27 -16.16 7.84
N ARG A 4 -2.92 -15.04 8.47
CA ARG A 4 -2.08 -15.07 9.69
C ARG A 4 -2.85 -15.58 10.90
N SER A 5 -4.11 -15.20 11.06
CA SER A 5 -4.94 -15.62 12.20
C SER A 5 -5.35 -17.10 12.12
N THR A 6 -5.32 -17.72 10.93
CA THR A 6 -5.56 -19.16 10.75
C THR A 6 -4.34 -20.03 11.02
N HIS A 7 -3.12 -19.45 11.03
CA HIS A 7 -1.90 -20.20 11.32
C HIS A 7 -1.91 -20.73 12.78
N PRO A 8 -1.66 -22.03 13.03
CA PRO A 8 -1.83 -22.63 14.35
C PRO A 8 -1.11 -21.92 15.49
N TRP A 9 0.12 -21.48 15.25
CA TRP A 9 0.91 -20.73 16.24
C TRP A 9 0.29 -19.34 16.53
N VAL A 10 -0.09 -18.59 15.50
CA VAL A 10 -0.73 -17.28 15.69
C VAL A 10 -2.07 -17.43 16.42
N ARG A 11 -2.86 -18.44 16.04
CA ARG A 11 -4.13 -18.75 16.69
C ARG A 11 -3.95 -19.06 18.18
N SER A 12 -2.86 -19.77 18.55
CA SER A 12 -2.56 -20.05 19.96
C SER A 12 -2.29 -18.79 20.77
N LEU A 13 -1.64 -17.78 20.18
CA LEU A 13 -1.38 -16.49 20.81
C LEU A 13 -2.66 -15.65 20.99
N LEU A 14 -3.59 -15.77 20.03
CA LEU A 14 -4.83 -14.99 20.01
C LEU A 14 -5.96 -15.64 20.79
N LYS A 15 -5.81 -16.88 21.30
CA LYS A 15 -6.87 -17.72 21.86
C LYS A 15 -7.76 -17.03 22.89
N ASN A 16 -7.23 -16.14 23.70
CA ASN A 16 -7.95 -15.43 24.76
C ASN A 16 -8.00 -13.91 24.49
N GLY A 17 -7.63 -13.49 23.28
CA GLY A 17 -7.66 -12.09 22.88
C GLY A 17 -9.04 -11.65 22.44
N LYS A 18 -9.26 -10.34 22.53
CA LYS A 18 -10.44 -9.66 21.96
C LYS A 18 -9.92 -8.59 21.00
N MET A 19 -10.51 -8.50 19.80
CA MET A 19 -10.23 -7.41 18.90
C MET A 19 -10.74 -6.10 19.51
N ILE A 20 -9.86 -5.13 19.67
CA ILE A 20 -10.19 -3.82 20.27
C ILE A 20 -10.26 -2.71 19.22
N ALA A 21 -9.45 -2.81 18.16
CA ALA A 21 -9.42 -1.85 17.07
C ALA A 21 -8.96 -2.53 15.77
N TYR A 22 -9.29 -1.92 14.66
CA TYR A 22 -8.88 -2.34 13.32
C TYR A 22 -8.37 -1.14 12.52
N GLY A 23 -7.42 -1.36 11.65
CA GLY A 23 -6.94 -0.36 10.71
C GLY A 23 -6.25 -1.00 9.51
N ALA A 24 -6.28 -0.30 8.39
CA ALA A 24 -5.56 -0.69 7.18
C ALA A 24 -4.93 0.55 6.54
N LYS A 25 -3.67 0.42 6.12
CA LYS A 25 -2.91 1.49 5.47
C LYS A 25 -1.96 0.89 4.46
N SER A 26 -1.86 1.51 3.29
CA SER A 26 -0.84 1.21 2.30
C SER A 26 0.47 1.91 2.63
N LEU A 27 1.59 1.22 2.41
CA LEU A 27 2.94 1.75 2.59
C LEU A 27 3.70 1.67 1.27
N PRO A 28 4.49 2.69 0.90
CA PRO A 28 5.31 2.66 -0.30
C PRO A 28 6.54 1.76 -0.10
N GLU A 29 6.53 0.57 -0.68
CA GLU A 29 7.62 -0.41 -0.63
C GLU A 29 8.41 -0.52 -1.94
N GLY A 30 8.29 0.42 -2.86
CA GLY A 30 8.97 0.41 -4.15
C GLY A 30 10.51 0.37 -4.07
N GLY A 31 11.07 0.73 -2.92
CA GLY A 31 12.48 0.65 -2.62
C GLY A 31 13.34 1.71 -3.32
N TYR A 32 14.63 1.46 -3.36
CA TYR A 32 15.66 2.41 -3.81
C TYR A 32 15.41 3.06 -5.17
N PHE A 33 14.92 2.30 -6.15
CA PHE A 33 14.70 2.80 -7.51
C PHE A 33 13.37 3.53 -7.71
N SER A 34 12.48 3.47 -6.72
CA SER A 34 11.16 4.10 -6.76
C SER A 34 11.06 5.33 -5.85
N LEU A 35 12.19 5.83 -5.37
CA LEU A 35 12.20 7.06 -4.58
C LEU A 35 11.70 8.24 -5.43
N PRO A 36 10.70 9.00 -4.95
CA PRO A 36 10.17 10.14 -5.68
C PRO A 36 11.14 11.33 -5.63
N LYS A 37 10.83 12.40 -6.37
CA LYS A 37 11.43 13.71 -6.15
C LYS A 37 11.04 14.18 -4.74
N LEU A 38 12.03 14.50 -3.92
CA LEU A 38 11.83 14.76 -2.49
C LEU A 38 11.40 16.19 -2.17
N THR A 39 11.56 17.13 -3.11
CA THR A 39 11.32 18.56 -2.87
C THR A 39 10.56 19.20 -4.01
N VAL A 40 9.77 20.18 -3.67
CA VAL A 40 9.14 21.17 -4.57
C VAL A 40 9.14 22.52 -3.86
N ASP A 41 8.72 23.60 -4.54
CA ASP A 41 8.58 24.91 -3.91
C ASP A 41 7.67 24.82 -2.67
N GLY A 42 8.20 25.17 -1.52
CA GLY A 42 7.49 25.19 -0.24
C GLY A 42 7.22 23.84 0.42
N ALA A 43 7.64 22.70 -0.16
CA ALA A 43 7.34 21.40 0.42
C ALA A 43 8.47 20.37 0.26
N MET A 44 8.54 19.42 1.23
CA MET A 44 9.47 18.29 1.22
C MET A 44 8.75 17.01 1.64
N LEU A 45 9.13 15.87 1.04
CA LEU A 45 8.68 14.53 1.42
C LEU A 45 9.71 13.86 2.34
N ILE A 46 9.27 13.37 3.49
CA ILE A 46 10.12 12.71 4.48
C ILE A 46 9.50 11.36 4.91
N GLY A 47 10.30 10.54 5.57
CA GLY A 47 9.84 9.27 6.15
C GLY A 47 9.23 8.31 5.15
N ASP A 48 8.18 7.62 5.56
CA ASP A 48 7.50 6.62 4.75
C ASP A 48 6.87 7.23 3.48
N SER A 49 6.38 8.48 3.56
CA SER A 49 5.83 9.18 2.40
C SER A 49 6.86 9.38 1.28
N ALA A 50 8.14 9.47 1.64
CA ALA A 50 9.26 9.52 0.69
C ALA A 50 9.74 8.12 0.25
N GLY A 51 9.12 7.03 0.73
CA GLY A 51 9.55 5.67 0.45
C GLY A 51 10.80 5.23 1.24
N PHE A 52 11.14 5.91 2.33
CA PHE A 52 12.29 5.54 3.17
C PHE A 52 11.94 4.35 4.07
N MET A 53 11.76 3.20 3.44
CA MET A 53 11.50 1.95 4.12
C MET A 53 12.40 0.82 3.61
N ASN A 54 12.99 0.07 4.55
CA ASN A 54 13.76 -1.12 4.23
C ASN A 54 12.81 -2.31 4.08
N GLY A 55 12.41 -2.63 2.85
CA GLY A 55 11.46 -3.70 2.54
C GLY A 55 11.94 -5.10 2.97
N GLN A 56 13.25 -5.35 3.03
CA GLN A 56 13.80 -6.64 3.50
C GLN A 56 13.56 -6.85 5.00
N ARG A 57 13.64 -5.79 5.80
CA ARG A 57 13.50 -5.84 7.26
C ARG A 57 12.10 -5.43 7.72
N LEU A 58 11.28 -4.88 6.82
CA LEU A 58 10.02 -4.22 7.14
C LEU A 58 10.19 -3.15 8.23
N LYS A 59 11.23 -2.33 8.09
CA LYS A 59 11.62 -1.29 9.05
C LYS A 59 11.79 0.05 8.36
N GLY A 60 11.05 1.07 8.83
CA GLY A 60 11.09 2.45 8.32
C GLY A 60 11.41 3.49 9.40
N ILE A 61 11.10 3.23 10.68
CA ILE A 61 11.16 4.23 11.76
C ILE A 61 12.53 4.94 11.82
N HIS A 62 13.64 4.21 11.81
CA HIS A 62 14.99 4.78 11.87
C HIS A 62 15.33 5.62 10.63
N LEU A 63 14.85 5.20 9.44
CA LEU A 63 15.01 5.96 8.20
C LEU A 63 14.17 7.23 8.22
N ALA A 64 12.93 7.14 8.73
CA ALA A 64 12.04 8.29 8.89
C ALA A 64 12.63 9.32 9.87
N MET A 65 13.13 8.88 11.02
CA MET A 65 13.81 9.75 11.99
C MET A 65 15.03 10.46 11.37
N LYS A 66 15.89 9.71 10.66
CA LYS A 66 17.07 10.30 10.00
C LYS A 66 16.67 11.30 8.91
N SER A 67 15.66 10.99 8.11
CA SER A 67 15.17 11.93 7.10
C SER A 67 14.61 13.22 7.73
N GLY A 68 13.91 13.10 8.86
CA GLY A 68 13.46 14.26 9.63
C GLY A 68 14.60 15.14 10.14
N MET A 69 15.71 14.53 10.60
CA MET A 69 16.91 15.28 11.00
C MET A 69 17.51 16.04 9.81
N GLU A 70 17.67 15.40 8.66
CA GLU A 70 18.21 16.07 7.46
C GLU A 70 17.28 17.18 6.93
N ALA A 71 15.97 16.95 7.04
CA ALA A 71 14.97 17.97 6.69
C ALA A 71 15.06 19.20 7.61
N ALA A 72 15.21 19.00 8.91
CA ALA A 72 15.36 20.09 9.88
C ALA A 72 16.55 20.99 9.55
N GLU A 73 17.71 20.41 9.23
CA GLU A 73 18.90 21.16 8.83
C GLU A 73 18.66 21.97 7.53
N THR A 74 17.95 21.36 6.57
CA THR A 74 17.59 22.05 5.31
C THR A 74 16.62 23.21 5.57
N ILE A 75 15.62 23.00 6.41
CA ILE A 75 14.65 24.04 6.78
C ILE A 75 15.33 25.20 7.51
N LEU A 76 16.24 24.92 8.44
CA LEU A 76 17.01 25.97 9.13
C LEU A 76 17.78 26.85 8.14
N ASN A 77 18.40 26.24 7.14
CA ASN A 77 19.12 26.95 6.09
C ASN A 77 18.15 27.80 5.21
N ALA A 78 16.98 27.23 4.86
CA ALA A 78 15.94 27.93 4.09
C ALA A 78 15.38 29.12 4.86
N LEU A 79 15.14 28.99 6.17
CA LEU A 79 14.70 30.07 7.06
C LEU A 79 15.72 31.21 7.13
N GLN A 80 17.02 30.90 7.25
CA GLN A 80 18.08 31.89 7.28
C GLN A 80 18.15 32.70 5.99
N LYS A 81 17.89 32.06 4.84
CA LYS A 81 17.87 32.72 3.53
C LYS A 81 16.54 33.35 3.20
N ASN A 82 15.48 33.08 3.99
CA ASN A 82 14.10 33.40 3.68
C ASN A 82 13.70 32.92 2.25
N ASP A 83 14.16 31.74 1.87
CA ASP A 83 13.96 31.16 0.55
C ASP A 83 13.55 29.68 0.67
N PHE A 84 12.31 29.36 0.28
CA PHE A 84 11.73 28.04 0.29
C PHE A 84 11.48 27.48 -1.12
N SER A 85 12.19 28.01 -2.11
CA SER A 85 12.16 27.46 -3.47
C SER A 85 12.75 26.06 -3.53
N ASP A 86 12.36 25.28 -4.54
CA ASP A 86 12.90 23.94 -4.80
C ASP A 86 14.45 24.00 -4.93
N SER A 87 15.01 25.08 -5.46
CA SER A 87 16.46 25.25 -5.58
C SER A 87 17.17 25.29 -4.22
N THR A 88 16.58 25.90 -3.21
CA THR A 88 17.13 25.92 -1.83
C THR A 88 16.80 24.61 -1.11
N LEU A 89 15.57 24.10 -1.23
CA LEU A 89 15.12 22.87 -0.56
C LEU A 89 15.79 21.62 -1.13
N SER A 90 16.31 21.64 -2.37
CA SER A 90 17.02 20.51 -2.99
C SER A 90 18.31 20.10 -2.25
N ASP A 91 18.83 20.94 -1.31
CA ASP A 91 19.88 20.52 -0.39
C ASP A 91 19.49 19.28 0.43
N PHE A 92 18.21 19.13 0.71
CA PHE A 92 17.67 17.91 1.36
C PHE A 92 17.98 16.64 0.56
N GLN A 93 17.76 16.65 -0.76
CA GLN A 93 18.13 15.52 -1.62
C GLN A 93 19.64 15.21 -1.52
N ASN A 94 20.49 16.21 -1.55
CA ASN A 94 21.94 16.05 -1.43
C ASN A 94 22.35 15.48 -0.07
N ARG A 95 21.66 15.88 1.01
CA ARG A 95 21.89 15.34 2.36
C ARG A 95 21.47 13.88 2.46
N ILE A 96 20.29 13.53 1.91
CA ILE A 96 19.83 12.13 1.84
C ILE A 96 20.82 11.28 1.04
N ASP A 97 21.31 11.76 -0.10
CA ASP A 97 22.25 11.03 -0.97
C ASP A 97 23.59 10.76 -0.28
N LYS A 98 24.03 11.64 0.61
CA LYS A 98 25.25 11.50 1.42
C LYS A 98 25.02 10.71 2.70
N SER A 99 23.78 10.52 3.13
CA SER A 99 23.42 9.84 4.37
C SER A 99 23.48 8.31 4.24
N TRP A 100 23.47 7.63 5.38
CA TRP A 100 23.37 6.18 5.43
C TRP A 100 21.99 5.65 4.98
N ILE A 101 20.94 6.49 4.88
CA ILE A 101 19.64 6.13 4.29
C ILE A 101 19.84 5.55 2.89
N LYS A 102 20.51 6.30 2.02
CA LYS A 102 20.78 5.88 0.64
C LYS A 102 21.57 4.59 0.59
N THR A 103 22.58 4.46 1.45
CA THR A 103 23.42 3.26 1.54
C THR A 103 22.61 2.03 2.00
N GLU A 104 21.73 2.19 2.97
CA GLU A 104 20.90 1.10 3.47
C GLU A 104 19.90 0.64 2.40
N LEU A 105 19.17 1.57 1.79
CA LEU A 105 18.21 1.25 0.74
C LEU A 105 18.89 0.62 -0.48
N TYR A 106 20.11 1.09 -0.85
CA TYR A 106 20.88 0.50 -1.94
C TYR A 106 21.24 -0.97 -1.69
N LYS A 107 21.57 -1.35 -0.46
CA LYS A 107 21.90 -2.75 -0.13
C LYS A 107 20.74 -3.71 -0.36
N VAL A 108 19.51 -3.26 -0.20
CA VAL A 108 18.28 -4.08 -0.30
C VAL A 108 17.46 -3.83 -1.55
N ARG A 109 17.96 -3.03 -2.49
CA ARG A 109 17.23 -2.49 -3.65
C ARG A 109 16.54 -3.51 -4.56
N ASN A 110 17.05 -4.74 -4.62
CA ASN A 110 16.51 -5.82 -5.44
C ASN A 110 15.84 -6.92 -4.61
N PHE A 111 15.62 -6.70 -3.31
CA PHE A 111 15.09 -7.74 -2.44
C PHE A 111 13.65 -8.11 -2.81
N HIS A 112 12.75 -7.13 -2.83
CA HIS A 112 11.32 -7.35 -3.06
C HIS A 112 11.08 -7.87 -4.48
N GLN A 113 11.68 -7.25 -5.47
CA GLN A 113 11.51 -7.56 -6.89
C GLN A 113 11.97 -8.97 -7.28
N ALA A 114 12.89 -9.56 -6.51
CA ALA A 114 13.34 -10.93 -6.76
C ALA A 114 12.24 -11.96 -6.55
N PHE A 115 11.23 -11.67 -5.72
CA PHE A 115 10.10 -12.58 -5.49
C PHE A 115 9.15 -12.68 -6.67
N ASP A 116 9.15 -11.72 -7.59
CA ASP A 116 8.37 -11.79 -8.83
C ASP A 116 8.82 -12.97 -9.73
N TYR A 117 10.05 -13.43 -9.54
CA TYR A 117 10.64 -14.58 -10.26
C TYR A 117 10.48 -15.91 -9.51
N GLY A 118 9.83 -15.90 -8.36
CA GLY A 118 9.57 -17.05 -7.52
C GLY A 118 10.51 -17.19 -6.31
N LEU A 119 10.21 -18.16 -5.44
CA LEU A 119 10.87 -18.31 -4.15
C LEU A 119 12.37 -18.66 -4.26
N LEU A 120 12.73 -19.61 -5.12
CA LEU A 120 14.15 -20.05 -5.25
C LEU A 120 15.06 -18.92 -5.78
N PRO A 121 14.73 -18.22 -6.89
CA PRO A 121 15.49 -17.05 -7.33
C PRO A 121 15.58 -15.95 -6.26
N ALA A 122 14.49 -15.70 -5.52
CA ALA A 122 14.48 -14.74 -4.45
C ALA A 122 15.43 -15.10 -3.31
N LEU A 123 15.46 -16.36 -2.87
CA LEU A 123 16.38 -16.84 -1.83
C LEU A 123 17.84 -16.73 -2.26
N VAL A 124 18.16 -17.10 -3.49
CA VAL A 124 19.52 -16.97 -4.05
C VAL A 124 19.92 -15.50 -4.10
N ASN A 125 19.06 -14.63 -4.64
CA ASN A 125 19.30 -13.18 -4.68
C ASN A 125 19.52 -12.59 -3.28
N THR A 126 18.68 -12.97 -2.32
CA THR A 126 18.79 -12.51 -0.94
C THR A 126 20.10 -12.97 -0.30
N GLY A 127 20.46 -14.26 -0.43
CA GLY A 127 21.70 -14.80 0.11
C GLY A 127 22.94 -14.11 -0.44
N LEU A 128 23.00 -13.96 -1.76
CA LEU A 128 24.10 -13.24 -2.42
C LEU A 128 24.11 -11.73 -2.07
N GLY A 129 22.90 -11.13 -1.96
CA GLY A 129 22.77 -9.74 -1.52
C GLY A 129 23.30 -9.51 -0.10
N LEU A 130 23.03 -10.43 0.83
CA LEU A 130 23.54 -10.38 2.21
C LEU A 130 25.08 -10.51 2.24
N LEU A 131 25.62 -11.48 1.50
CA LEU A 131 27.07 -11.74 1.47
C LEU A 131 27.89 -10.60 0.85
N THR A 132 27.32 -9.92 -0.16
CA THR A 132 28.03 -8.90 -0.94
C THR A 132 27.63 -7.45 -0.57
N GLY A 133 26.76 -7.27 0.42
CA GLY A 133 26.20 -5.97 0.77
C GLY A 133 25.37 -5.35 -0.38
N GLY A 134 24.62 -6.19 -1.12
CA GLY A 134 23.79 -5.77 -2.23
C GLY A 134 24.52 -5.59 -3.56
N ARG A 135 25.78 -6.03 -3.70
CA ARG A 135 26.61 -5.84 -4.89
C ARG A 135 26.68 -7.06 -5.82
N ALA A 136 25.95 -8.13 -5.51
CA ALA A 136 26.15 -9.46 -6.11
C ALA A 136 26.04 -9.56 -7.65
N TRP A 137 25.38 -8.63 -8.32
CA TRP A 137 24.86 -8.92 -9.65
C TRP A 137 25.38 -8.08 -10.80
N GLY A 138 26.39 -7.22 -10.62
CA GLY A 138 26.97 -6.46 -11.71
C GLY A 138 25.92 -5.86 -12.67
N LEU A 139 25.76 -6.44 -13.86
CA LEU A 139 24.79 -6.02 -14.87
C LEU A 139 23.32 -6.24 -14.47
N LEU A 140 23.02 -7.20 -13.58
CA LEU A 140 21.69 -7.44 -13.00
C LEU A 140 21.44 -6.61 -11.74
N ASN A 141 22.09 -5.47 -11.64
CA ASN A 141 22.05 -4.58 -10.49
C ASN A 141 20.69 -3.92 -10.26
N HIS A 142 19.80 -3.98 -11.24
CA HIS A 142 18.47 -3.39 -11.21
C HIS A 142 17.42 -4.41 -11.68
N LEU A 143 16.61 -4.90 -10.73
CA LEU A 143 15.40 -5.62 -11.06
C LEU A 143 14.24 -4.61 -11.15
N PRO A 144 13.47 -4.61 -12.25
CA PRO A 144 12.36 -3.67 -12.42
C PRO A 144 11.27 -3.91 -11.36
N SER A 145 10.70 -2.82 -10.86
CA SER A 145 9.52 -2.84 -10.01
C SER A 145 8.27 -2.68 -10.86
N LYS A 146 7.22 -3.47 -10.58
CA LYS A 146 5.92 -3.31 -11.20
C LYS A 146 5.03 -2.42 -10.37
N ASN A 147 4.19 -1.61 -11.01
CA ASN A 147 3.15 -0.87 -10.31
C ASN A 147 2.12 -1.84 -9.68
N GLY A 148 1.43 -1.40 -8.62
CA GLY A 148 0.47 -2.25 -7.90
C GLY A 148 -0.60 -2.83 -8.83
N HIS A 149 -1.19 -2.01 -9.68
CA HIS A 149 -2.25 -2.41 -10.62
C HIS A 149 -1.77 -3.40 -11.70
N GLU A 150 -0.50 -3.37 -12.08
CA GLU A 150 0.09 -4.28 -13.08
C GLU A 150 0.33 -5.69 -12.52
N GLN A 151 0.23 -5.88 -11.20
CA GLN A 151 0.43 -7.17 -10.54
C GLN A 151 -0.84 -8.04 -10.54
N LEU A 152 -1.98 -7.46 -10.87
CA LEU A 152 -3.24 -8.19 -10.98
C LEU A 152 -3.25 -9.06 -12.25
N THR A 153 -3.62 -10.33 -12.09
CA THR A 153 -3.72 -11.28 -13.20
C THR A 153 -5.16 -11.37 -13.70
N LYS A 154 -5.33 -11.45 -15.04
CA LYS A 154 -6.64 -11.70 -15.63
C LYS A 154 -7.13 -13.11 -15.31
N LEU A 155 -8.44 -13.31 -15.31
CA LEU A 155 -9.11 -14.56 -14.97
C LEU A 155 -8.66 -15.76 -15.83
N ASP A 156 -8.45 -15.53 -17.13
CA ASP A 156 -8.14 -16.56 -18.12
C ASP A 156 -6.65 -16.98 -18.14
N SER A 157 -5.80 -16.37 -17.33
CA SER A 157 -4.35 -16.61 -17.43
C SER A 157 -3.86 -17.91 -16.79
N GLY A 158 -4.75 -18.77 -16.26
CA GLY A 158 -4.40 -20.09 -15.70
C GLY A 158 -3.45 -20.04 -14.49
N SER A 159 -3.06 -18.85 -14.08
CA SER A 159 -2.16 -18.64 -12.95
C SER A 159 -2.94 -18.62 -11.64
N HIS A 160 -2.77 -19.66 -10.85
CA HIS A 160 -3.32 -19.76 -9.50
C HIS A 160 -2.58 -18.90 -8.47
N SER A 161 -1.87 -17.86 -8.89
CA SER A 161 -1.20 -16.94 -7.98
C SER A 161 -2.17 -15.88 -7.49
N GLY A 162 -2.82 -16.19 -6.39
CA GLY A 162 -3.22 -15.17 -5.41
C GLY A 162 -4.31 -14.19 -5.79
N GLY A 163 -5.55 -14.66 -5.97
CA GLY A 163 -6.62 -13.81 -5.46
C GLY A 163 -7.43 -13.00 -6.43
N ASN A 164 -7.70 -13.46 -7.65
CA ASN A 164 -8.64 -12.73 -8.50
C ASN A 164 -9.55 -13.67 -9.28
N GLY A 165 -10.82 -13.61 -8.94
CA GLY A 165 -11.92 -14.14 -9.74
C GLY A 165 -12.43 -15.51 -9.31
N GLY A 166 -13.70 -15.57 -9.09
CA GLY A 166 -14.59 -16.74 -9.13
C GLY A 166 -14.42 -17.85 -8.10
N ASN A 167 -13.22 -18.09 -7.59
CA ASN A 167 -12.89 -19.02 -6.51
C ASN A 167 -11.76 -18.45 -5.65
N SER A 168 -11.90 -17.22 -5.23
CA SER A 168 -10.95 -16.63 -4.28
C SER A 168 -10.91 -17.47 -3.01
N LYS A 169 -9.70 -17.71 -2.48
CA LYS A 169 -9.55 -18.29 -1.13
C LYS A 169 -10.32 -17.49 -0.07
N TYR A 170 -10.62 -16.22 -0.35
CA TYR A 170 -11.45 -15.39 0.49
C TYR A 170 -12.90 -15.89 0.58
N ASP A 171 -13.48 -16.32 -0.54
CA ASP A 171 -14.87 -16.82 -0.59
C ASP A 171 -15.03 -18.17 0.12
N GLN A 172 -13.93 -18.84 0.43
CA GLN A 172 -13.88 -20.12 1.17
C GLN A 172 -13.62 -19.93 2.67
N LEU A 173 -13.42 -18.69 3.13
CA LEU A 173 -13.16 -18.42 4.54
C LEU A 173 -14.46 -18.39 5.34
N GLU A 174 -14.49 -19.14 6.42
CA GLU A 174 -15.53 -19.06 7.43
C GLU A 174 -15.16 -18.00 8.47
N PHE A 175 -15.98 -16.94 8.56
CA PHE A 175 -15.79 -15.88 9.55
C PHE A 175 -16.39 -16.33 10.87
N ASP A 176 -15.54 -16.70 11.82
CA ASP A 176 -15.94 -17.24 13.13
C ASP A 176 -16.20 -16.16 14.19
N GLY A 177 -16.01 -14.88 13.85
CA GLY A 177 -16.19 -13.74 14.76
C GLY A 177 -15.23 -13.72 15.96
N ASN A 178 -14.22 -14.58 15.96
CA ASN A 178 -13.26 -14.72 17.06
C ASN A 178 -11.82 -14.55 16.57
N TYR A 179 -11.44 -15.22 15.49
CA TYR A 179 -10.13 -15.11 14.85
C TYR A 179 -10.21 -14.53 13.44
N LEU A 180 -11.33 -14.76 12.77
CA LEU A 180 -11.64 -14.22 11.45
C LEU A 180 -12.89 -13.39 11.52
N PHE A 181 -12.77 -12.13 11.14
CA PHE A 181 -13.85 -11.17 11.12
C PHE A 181 -14.17 -10.78 9.68
N ASP A 182 -15.43 -10.62 9.36
CA ASP A 182 -15.87 -10.05 8.10
C ASP A 182 -15.47 -8.58 7.98
N LYS A 183 -15.59 -8.02 6.79
CA LYS A 183 -15.14 -6.64 6.53
C LYS A 183 -15.99 -5.60 7.25
N VAL A 184 -17.29 -5.82 7.38
CA VAL A 184 -18.22 -4.89 8.07
C VAL A 184 -17.88 -4.83 9.56
N THR A 185 -17.62 -5.99 10.19
CA THR A 185 -17.13 -6.04 11.57
C THR A 185 -15.80 -5.30 11.73
N ASN A 186 -14.89 -5.42 10.76
CA ASN A 186 -13.63 -4.68 10.76
C ASN A 186 -13.84 -3.17 10.64
N VAL A 187 -14.77 -2.71 9.79
CA VAL A 187 -15.15 -1.30 9.67
C VAL A 187 -15.68 -0.77 11.01
N TYR A 188 -16.57 -1.51 11.67
CA TYR A 188 -17.05 -1.14 13.00
C TYR A 188 -15.89 -0.94 13.99
N HIS A 189 -14.92 -1.85 14.02
CA HIS A 189 -13.75 -1.74 14.89
C HIS A 189 -12.72 -0.70 14.47
N SER A 190 -12.82 -0.15 13.27
CA SER A 190 -11.99 0.99 12.84
C SER A 190 -12.53 2.32 13.37
N ALA A 191 -13.76 2.30 13.89
CA ALA A 191 -14.50 3.49 14.32
C ALA A 191 -14.49 4.59 13.24
N THR A 192 -14.53 4.17 11.95
CA THR A 192 -14.61 5.11 10.83
C THR A 192 -15.95 5.85 10.87
N ALA A 193 -15.91 7.14 10.66
CA ALA A 193 -17.09 7.99 10.57
C ALA A 193 -16.91 8.98 9.43
N HIS A 194 -17.93 9.13 8.61
CA HIS A 194 -17.99 10.12 7.54
C HIS A 194 -19.33 10.85 7.61
N ASP A 195 -19.32 12.12 7.29
CA ASP A 195 -20.56 12.85 7.03
C ASP A 195 -21.16 12.32 5.72
N GLU A 196 -22.36 11.75 5.78
CA GLU A 196 -23.02 11.16 4.61
C GLU A 196 -23.56 12.21 3.65
N ASP A 197 -23.71 13.46 4.10
CA ASP A 197 -24.16 14.58 3.27
C ASP A 197 -23.02 15.26 2.50
N GLN A 198 -21.75 14.88 2.76
CA GLN A 198 -20.60 15.39 2.00
C GLN A 198 -20.48 14.77 0.60
N VAL A 199 -19.73 15.43 -0.27
CA VAL A 199 -19.37 14.88 -1.58
C VAL A 199 -18.52 13.61 -1.36
N PRO A 200 -18.86 12.48 -2.01
CA PRO A 200 -18.06 11.26 -1.91
C PRO A 200 -16.60 11.50 -2.29
N HIS A 201 -15.68 11.01 -1.47
CA HIS A 201 -14.23 11.14 -1.69
C HIS A 201 -13.63 10.03 -2.58
N LEU A 202 -14.47 9.13 -3.09
CA LEU A 202 -14.10 8.05 -3.99
C LEU A 202 -14.75 8.29 -5.35
N HIS A 203 -13.96 8.71 -6.32
CA HIS A 203 -14.43 9.01 -7.65
C HIS A 203 -14.12 7.84 -8.57
N VAL A 204 -15.13 7.30 -9.26
CA VAL A 204 -14.96 6.30 -10.31
C VAL A 204 -15.29 6.97 -11.65
N GLN A 205 -14.28 7.13 -12.49
CA GLN A 205 -14.39 7.89 -13.73
C GLN A 205 -15.30 7.23 -14.76
N ASP A 206 -15.33 5.89 -14.79
CA ASP A 206 -16.13 5.12 -15.74
C ASP A 206 -16.66 3.81 -15.11
N THR A 207 -17.90 3.85 -14.66
CA THR A 207 -18.56 2.69 -14.06
C THR A 207 -18.93 1.61 -15.08
N ASP A 208 -19.04 1.94 -16.36
CA ASP A 208 -19.31 0.97 -17.42
C ASP A 208 -18.16 -0.04 -17.58
N ILE A 209 -16.92 0.42 -17.39
CA ILE A 209 -15.76 -0.48 -17.35
C ILE A 209 -15.92 -1.49 -16.22
N CYS A 210 -16.35 -1.05 -15.02
CA CYS A 210 -16.55 -1.92 -13.87
C CYS A 210 -17.59 -3.02 -14.13
N ILE A 211 -18.72 -2.65 -14.78
CA ILE A 211 -19.85 -3.54 -15.02
C ILE A 211 -19.55 -4.57 -16.12
N LYS A 212 -18.85 -4.16 -17.16
CA LYS A 212 -18.58 -4.98 -18.36
C LYS A 212 -17.19 -5.60 -18.29
N ARG A 213 -16.21 -4.84 -18.72
CA ARG A 213 -14.86 -5.29 -18.99
C ARG A 213 -14.13 -5.78 -17.74
N CYS A 214 -14.19 -5.05 -16.63
CA CYS A 214 -13.54 -5.45 -15.37
C CYS A 214 -14.13 -6.74 -14.80
N THR A 215 -15.45 -6.90 -14.92
CA THR A 215 -16.13 -8.14 -14.54
C THR A 215 -15.59 -9.35 -15.29
N GLU A 216 -15.43 -9.24 -16.62
CA GLU A 216 -14.96 -10.34 -17.45
C GLU A 216 -13.46 -10.60 -17.28
N GLU A 217 -12.65 -9.53 -17.28
CA GLU A 217 -11.20 -9.65 -17.27
C GLU A 217 -10.62 -9.93 -15.88
N PHE A 218 -11.18 -9.36 -14.81
CA PHE A 218 -10.60 -9.40 -13.45
C PHE A 218 -11.59 -9.82 -12.35
N GLY A 219 -12.88 -9.97 -12.64
CA GLY A 219 -13.89 -10.35 -11.64
C GLY A 219 -14.14 -9.29 -10.57
N ASN A 220 -14.00 -8.00 -10.90
CA ASN A 220 -14.15 -6.86 -9.99
C ASN A 220 -13.26 -6.99 -8.74
N PRO A 221 -11.94 -6.90 -8.86
CA PRO A 221 -10.99 -7.18 -7.78
C PRO A 221 -11.11 -6.20 -6.61
N CYS A 222 -11.70 -5.02 -6.82
CA CYS A 222 -11.97 -4.04 -5.77
C CYS A 222 -12.78 -4.62 -4.61
N LYS A 223 -13.72 -5.53 -4.87
CA LYS A 223 -14.46 -6.24 -3.81
C LYS A 223 -13.57 -7.13 -2.93
N TYR A 224 -12.38 -7.54 -3.40
CA TYR A 224 -11.46 -8.40 -2.65
C TYR A 224 -10.36 -7.60 -1.96
N PHE A 225 -9.68 -6.70 -2.68
CA PHE A 225 -8.58 -5.94 -2.10
C PHE A 225 -9.05 -4.80 -1.17
N CYS A 226 -10.29 -4.30 -1.31
CA CYS A 226 -10.81 -3.34 -0.35
C CYS A 226 -11.02 -4.02 1.01
N PRO A 227 -10.40 -3.52 2.09
CA PRO A 227 -10.52 -4.13 3.41
C PRO A 227 -11.80 -3.72 4.16
N ALA A 228 -12.62 -2.84 3.57
CA ALA A 228 -13.72 -2.17 4.24
C ALA A 228 -15.07 -2.33 3.51
N ASP A 229 -15.13 -3.22 2.53
CA ASP A 229 -16.36 -3.52 1.78
C ASP A 229 -17.05 -2.29 1.16
N VAL A 230 -16.21 -1.44 0.56
CA VAL A 230 -16.68 -0.18 -0.06
C VAL A 230 -17.32 -0.43 -1.42
N TYR A 231 -16.81 -1.39 -2.18
CA TYR A 231 -17.22 -1.64 -3.57
C TYR A 231 -18.04 -2.90 -3.70
N GLU A 232 -19.30 -2.75 -4.10
CA GLU A 232 -20.21 -3.85 -4.32
C GLU A 232 -20.79 -3.81 -5.73
N MET A 233 -20.91 -4.99 -6.35
CA MET A 233 -21.66 -5.14 -7.58
C MET A 233 -23.08 -5.58 -7.24
N THR A 234 -24.05 -4.72 -7.47
CA THR A 234 -25.47 -4.95 -7.17
C THR A 234 -26.26 -5.11 -8.47
N GLY A 235 -27.44 -5.78 -8.37
CA GLY A 235 -28.31 -6.07 -9.50
C GLY A 235 -27.83 -7.25 -10.34
N GLU A 236 -28.67 -7.70 -11.25
CA GLU A 236 -28.42 -8.82 -12.16
C GLU A 236 -28.53 -8.33 -13.62
N ASP A 237 -27.79 -8.98 -14.50
CA ASP A 237 -27.79 -8.74 -15.93
C ASP A 237 -27.77 -7.26 -16.33
N ASN A 238 -28.80 -6.77 -17.03
CA ASN A 238 -28.90 -5.41 -17.54
C ASN A 238 -29.05 -4.33 -16.45
N ASN A 239 -29.35 -4.71 -15.21
CA ASN A 239 -29.48 -3.81 -14.07
C ASN A 239 -28.24 -3.83 -13.15
N ARG A 240 -27.18 -4.47 -13.59
CA ARG A 240 -25.93 -4.52 -12.84
C ARG A 240 -25.32 -3.14 -12.71
N ARG A 241 -24.93 -2.77 -11.48
CA ARG A 241 -24.33 -1.47 -11.18
C ARG A 241 -23.27 -1.60 -10.10
N LEU A 242 -22.33 -0.69 -10.11
CA LEU A 242 -21.37 -0.51 -9.00
C LEU A 242 -22.03 0.35 -7.92
N GLN A 243 -22.11 -0.18 -6.72
CA GLN A 243 -22.46 0.56 -5.51
C GLN A 243 -21.18 0.87 -4.74
N ILE A 244 -21.05 2.12 -4.28
CA ILE A 244 -19.90 2.60 -3.51
C ILE A 244 -20.38 3.03 -2.14
N ASN A 245 -20.02 2.26 -1.11
CA ASN A 245 -20.33 2.52 0.29
C ASN A 245 -19.19 3.35 0.89
N PHE A 246 -19.07 4.61 0.49
CA PHE A 246 -17.93 5.47 0.84
C PHE A 246 -17.80 5.70 2.36
N SER A 247 -18.90 5.67 3.12
CA SER A 247 -18.89 5.78 4.58
C SER A 247 -18.14 4.64 5.29
N ASN A 248 -17.95 3.50 4.62
CA ASN A 248 -17.13 2.39 5.13
C ASN A 248 -15.61 2.62 4.94
N CYS A 249 -15.21 3.62 4.16
CA CYS A 249 -13.83 3.78 3.75
C CYS A 249 -12.90 4.04 4.94
N VAL A 250 -11.86 3.21 5.09
CA VAL A 250 -10.82 3.33 6.13
C VAL A 250 -9.55 4.03 5.63
N HIS A 251 -9.64 4.76 4.53
CA HIS A 251 -8.58 5.60 3.96
C HIS A 251 -7.25 4.87 3.68
N CYS A 252 -7.30 3.58 3.34
CA CYS A 252 -6.11 2.78 3.07
C CYS A 252 -5.50 3.04 1.68
N LYS A 253 -6.24 3.68 0.75
CA LYS A 253 -5.86 4.00 -0.64
C LYS A 253 -5.53 2.78 -1.52
N THR A 254 -5.82 1.58 -1.08
CA THR A 254 -5.56 0.36 -1.86
C THR A 254 -6.28 0.38 -3.21
N CYS A 255 -7.49 0.95 -3.29
CA CYS A 255 -8.27 1.03 -4.52
C CYS A 255 -7.60 1.90 -5.58
N ASP A 256 -7.17 3.09 -5.23
CA ASP A 256 -6.44 4.01 -6.08
C ASP A 256 -5.13 3.41 -6.64
N ILE A 257 -4.42 2.64 -5.81
CA ILE A 257 -3.14 1.99 -6.17
C ILE A 257 -3.34 0.73 -7.02
N MET A 258 -4.38 -0.07 -6.74
CA MET A 258 -4.52 -1.43 -7.25
C MET A 258 -5.54 -1.57 -8.38
N ASP A 259 -6.33 -0.55 -8.68
CA ASP A 259 -7.31 -0.64 -9.76
C ASP A 259 -6.65 -0.90 -11.11
N PRO A 260 -6.97 -2.03 -11.80
CA PRO A 260 -6.28 -2.42 -13.04
C PRO A 260 -6.50 -1.44 -14.20
N TYR A 261 -7.53 -0.63 -14.13
CA TYR A 261 -7.85 0.39 -15.16
C TYR A 261 -7.49 1.81 -14.72
N GLN A 262 -7.05 2.00 -13.48
CA GLN A 262 -6.70 3.30 -12.89
C GLN A 262 -7.83 4.35 -13.05
N ILE A 263 -9.08 3.90 -12.87
CA ILE A 263 -10.28 4.74 -12.95
C ILE A 263 -10.85 5.13 -11.59
N ILE A 264 -10.28 4.59 -10.50
CA ILE A 264 -10.65 4.95 -9.14
C ILE A 264 -9.67 6.01 -8.63
N GLU A 265 -10.19 7.16 -8.27
CA GLU A 265 -9.44 8.26 -7.66
C GLU A 265 -9.89 8.47 -6.22
N TRP A 266 -8.95 8.42 -5.29
CA TRP A 266 -9.17 8.73 -3.89
C TRP A 266 -8.76 10.18 -3.61
N VAL A 267 -9.70 11.02 -3.18
CA VAL A 267 -9.44 12.40 -2.77
C VAL A 267 -9.66 12.54 -1.26
N PRO A 268 -9.01 13.50 -0.56
CA PRO A 268 -9.29 13.74 0.85
C PRO A 268 -10.77 14.10 1.06
N PRO A 269 -11.47 13.45 2.02
CA PRO A 269 -12.82 13.84 2.38
C PRO A 269 -12.84 15.21 3.06
N GLU A 270 -14.01 15.82 3.15
CA GLU A 270 -14.19 17.04 3.91
C GLU A 270 -13.88 16.83 5.40
N GLY A 271 -13.35 17.85 6.03
CA GLY A 271 -13.44 18.12 7.45
C GLY A 271 -12.87 17.12 8.46
N GLY A 272 -11.95 16.22 8.10
CA GLY A 272 -11.29 15.35 9.09
C GLY A 272 -12.01 14.05 9.41
N ASP A 273 -13.00 13.69 8.62
CA ASP A 273 -13.70 12.40 8.67
C ASP A 273 -12.80 11.23 8.30
N GLY A 274 -13.18 10.03 8.72
CA GLY A 274 -12.48 8.79 8.44
C GLY A 274 -12.29 7.89 9.65
N PRO A 275 -11.33 6.95 9.60
CA PRO A 275 -11.08 6.03 10.69
C PRO A 275 -10.45 6.74 11.90
N ALA A 276 -10.82 6.29 13.10
CA ALA A 276 -10.24 6.77 14.35
C ALA A 276 -8.89 6.08 14.62
N TRP A 277 -7.80 6.68 14.16
CA TRP A 277 -6.43 6.17 14.31
C TRP A 277 -5.85 6.41 15.71
N VAL A 278 -6.63 6.24 16.76
CA VAL A 278 -6.17 6.47 18.13
C VAL A 278 -5.23 5.34 18.55
N ASN A 279 -3.98 5.68 18.84
CA ASN A 279 -2.93 4.74 19.27
C ASN A 279 -2.57 3.63 18.23
N LEU A 280 -2.67 3.94 16.93
CA LEU A 280 -2.23 3.06 15.85
C LEU A 280 -0.92 3.55 15.24
#